data_fa8cb786e44bbf465177223228d88f5a
#
_entry.id   fa8cb786e44bbf465177223228d88f5a
#
_cell.length_a   1.000
_cell.length_b   1.000
_cell.length_c   1.000
_cell.angle_alpha   90.00
_cell.angle_beta   90.00
_cell.angle_gamma   90.00
#
_symmetry.space_group_name_H-M   'P 1'
#
loop_
_entity.id
_entity.type
_entity.pdbx_description
1 polymer ?
#
loop_
_entity_poly.entity_id
_entity_poly.type
_entity_poly.pdbx_seq_one_letter_code
_entity_poly.pdbx_strand_id
1 'polypeptide(L)'
;VRIFSTDTTPITGCSGKRGRSVGTILAIDPGNVESGYVLVEHDGKEIRKVLGVGKVPNGEIFPVLCREYQHLAIEMVAGMGMPVGQEVFDTCFWIGRFWEYAELYRKGYQIQKIFRRDEKLYLCGRASAKDANIRQALVDRYAPGQPNFGKGTKKNPGFFYGFAADMWAAMAVAVTYFDKYIRGIKL
;
A
#
# COMPACT_ATOMS: atom_id res chain seq x y z
N VAL A 1 -27.24 32.84 20.73
CA VAL A 1 -25.85 32.40 20.66
C VAL A 1 -25.52 31.71 21.96
N ARG A 2 -25.46 30.37 22.00
CA ARG A 2 -25.02 29.61 23.18
C ARG A 2 -23.62 29.09 22.90
N ILE A 3 -22.69 29.50 23.73
CA ILE A 3 -21.28 29.08 23.75
C ILE A 3 -21.23 27.78 24.54
N PHE A 4 -20.80 26.69 23.92
CA PHE A 4 -20.50 25.44 24.60
C PHE A 4 -19.08 25.46 25.11
N SER A 5 -18.96 25.27 26.40
CA SER A 5 -17.71 25.16 27.18
C SER A 5 -16.94 23.90 26.76
N THR A 6 -15.65 24.06 26.49
CA THR A 6 -14.71 22.96 26.23
C THR A 6 -14.17 22.47 27.57
N ASP A 7 -14.68 21.35 28.07
CA ASP A 7 -14.02 20.61 29.15
C ASP A 7 -12.89 19.75 28.59
N THR A 8 -11.69 20.22 28.83
CA THR A 8 -10.46 19.49 28.52
C THR A 8 -10.00 18.76 29.79
N THR A 9 -10.44 17.54 29.98
CA THR A 9 -9.87 16.66 31.02
C THR A 9 -8.71 15.86 30.41
N PRO A 10 -7.48 15.94 30.98
CA PRO A 10 -6.38 15.08 30.54
C PRO A 10 -6.61 13.67 31.05
N ILE A 11 -6.69 12.71 30.16
CA ILE A 11 -6.71 11.28 30.50
C ILE A 11 -5.28 10.87 30.87
N THR A 12 -4.98 10.88 32.15
CA THR A 12 -3.77 10.31 32.73
C THR A 12 -3.92 8.80 32.91
N GLY A 13 -2.99 8.06 32.32
CA GLY A 13 -2.51 6.79 32.87
C GLY A 13 -3.32 5.54 32.54
N CYS A 14 -2.98 4.90 31.40
CA CYS A 14 -3.03 3.44 31.30
C CYS A 14 -1.62 2.92 30.99
N SER A 15 -0.90 2.52 32.05
CA SER A 15 0.25 1.62 31.95
C SER A 15 -0.27 0.23 31.63
N GLY A 16 -0.60 -0.02 30.38
CA GLY A 16 -0.99 -1.33 29.87
C GLY A 16 0.11 -1.85 28.98
N LYS A 17 0.57 -3.08 29.25
CA LYS A 17 1.52 -3.93 28.50
C LYS A 17 1.71 -3.42 27.07
N ARG A 18 2.95 -3.19 26.63
CA ARG A 18 3.28 -2.82 25.24
C ARG A 18 2.69 -3.87 24.29
N GLY A 19 1.42 -3.72 23.98
CA GLY A 19 0.74 -4.42 22.90
C GLY A 19 1.47 -4.04 21.62
N ARG A 20 1.74 -5.01 20.76
CA ARG A 20 2.29 -4.79 19.41
C ARG A 20 1.49 -3.68 18.76
N SER A 21 2.15 -2.62 18.30
CA SER A 21 1.49 -1.56 17.55
C SER A 21 1.02 -2.17 16.23
N VAL A 22 -0.27 -2.43 16.13
CA VAL A 22 -0.90 -2.82 14.87
C VAL A 22 -1.00 -1.57 14.02
N GLY A 23 -0.41 -1.60 12.82
CA GLY A 23 -0.46 -0.51 11.87
C GLY A 23 -1.10 -0.94 10.56
N THR A 24 -1.55 0.04 9.77
CA THR A 24 -2.13 -0.21 8.45
C THR A 24 -1.43 0.62 7.38
N ILE A 25 -1.24 0.00 6.21
CA ILE A 25 -0.65 0.61 5.03
C ILE A 25 -1.68 0.54 3.91
N LEU A 26 -2.06 1.70 3.38
CA LEU A 26 -2.73 1.78 2.09
C LEU A 26 -1.66 1.95 1.01
N ALA A 27 -1.66 1.07 0.02
CA ALA A 27 -0.76 1.17 -1.12
C ALA A 27 -1.55 1.27 -2.42
N ILE A 28 -1.07 2.11 -3.32
CA ILE A 28 -1.71 2.40 -4.61
C ILE A 28 -0.68 2.20 -5.72
N ASP A 29 -1.08 1.47 -6.76
CA ASP A 29 -0.43 1.37 -8.06
C ASP A 29 -1.26 2.19 -9.06
N PRO A 30 -0.86 3.44 -9.35
CA PRO A 30 -1.63 4.32 -10.22
C PRO A 30 -1.47 3.98 -11.69
N GLY A 31 -2.57 3.95 -12.42
CA GLY A 31 -2.59 3.92 -13.88
C GLY A 31 -3.15 5.20 -14.50
N ASN A 32 -3.19 5.25 -15.82
CA ASN A 32 -3.71 6.41 -16.56
C ASN A 32 -5.25 6.54 -16.47
N VAL A 33 -5.99 5.43 -16.32
CA VAL A 33 -7.47 5.39 -16.26
C VAL A 33 -7.97 4.77 -14.96
N GLU A 34 -7.37 3.66 -14.56
CA GLU A 34 -7.70 2.89 -13.36
C GLU A 34 -6.46 2.69 -12.50
N SER A 35 -6.65 2.56 -11.20
CA SER A 35 -5.57 2.29 -10.25
C SER A 35 -5.86 1.04 -9.42
N GLY A 36 -4.81 0.25 -9.18
CA GLY A 36 -4.82 -0.82 -8.20
C GLY A 36 -4.59 -0.29 -6.78
N TYR A 37 -5.23 -0.88 -5.78
CA TYR A 37 -4.94 -0.57 -4.39
C TYR A 37 -4.98 -1.81 -3.51
N VAL A 38 -4.25 -1.74 -2.40
CA VAL A 38 -4.33 -2.70 -1.31
C VAL A 38 -4.26 -1.97 0.03
N LEU A 39 -5.10 -2.37 0.97
CA LEU A 39 -5.02 -1.97 2.37
C LEU A 39 -4.60 -3.19 3.19
N VAL A 40 -3.47 -3.11 3.88
CA VAL A 40 -2.92 -4.20 4.68
C VAL A 40 -2.72 -3.80 6.14
N GLU A 41 -2.80 -4.79 7.01
CA GLU A 41 -2.49 -4.68 8.44
C GLU A 41 -1.15 -5.36 8.73
N HIS A 42 -0.33 -4.75 9.60
CA HIS A 42 0.95 -5.28 10.05
C HIS A 42 1.13 -5.15 11.57
N ASP A 43 1.99 -5.98 12.14
CA ASP A 43 2.34 -5.96 13.57
C ASP A 43 3.77 -5.41 13.83
N GLY A 44 4.33 -4.67 12.87
CA GLY A 44 5.70 -4.16 12.90
C GLY A 44 6.77 -5.18 12.50
N LYS A 45 6.44 -6.48 12.47
CA LYS A 45 7.34 -7.56 12.05
C LYS A 45 6.95 -8.16 10.71
N GLU A 46 5.65 -8.31 10.49
CA GLU A 46 5.07 -8.89 9.28
C GLU A 46 3.74 -8.21 8.92
N ILE A 47 3.40 -8.23 7.64
CA ILE A 47 2.05 -7.95 7.17
C ILE A 47 1.21 -9.20 7.49
N ARG A 48 0.15 -9.00 8.26
CA ARG A 48 -0.68 -10.10 8.81
C ARG A 48 -1.92 -10.37 7.98
N LYS A 49 -2.50 -9.32 7.40
CA LYS A 49 -3.80 -9.43 6.75
C LYS A 49 -3.97 -8.42 5.63
N VAL A 50 -4.68 -8.80 4.60
CA VAL A 50 -5.25 -7.90 3.59
C VAL A 50 -6.65 -7.51 4.06
N LEU A 51 -6.86 -6.22 4.31
CA LEU A 51 -8.13 -5.65 4.77
C LEU A 51 -9.02 -5.22 3.60
N GLY A 52 -8.41 -4.91 2.47
CA GLY A 52 -9.11 -4.52 1.26
C GLY A 52 -8.18 -4.53 0.07
N VAL A 53 -8.71 -4.88 -1.09
CA VAL A 53 -7.97 -4.90 -2.34
C VAL A 53 -8.93 -4.62 -3.49
N GLY A 54 -8.47 -3.93 -4.51
CA GLY A 54 -9.29 -3.65 -5.69
C GLY A 54 -8.53 -2.94 -6.80
N LYS A 55 -9.18 -2.89 -7.96
CA LYS A 55 -8.83 -2.04 -9.09
C LYS A 55 -10.07 -1.24 -9.44
N VAL A 56 -9.94 0.06 -9.47
CA VAL A 56 -11.08 0.98 -9.67
C VAL A 56 -10.68 2.14 -10.58
N PRO A 57 -11.64 2.80 -11.24
CA PRO A 57 -11.40 4.06 -11.93
C PRO A 57 -10.72 5.07 -11.00
N ASN A 58 -9.82 5.88 -11.53
CA ASN A 58 -9.00 6.80 -10.73
C ASN A 58 -9.83 7.75 -9.85
N GLY A 59 -11.00 8.18 -10.31
CA GLY A 59 -11.92 8.97 -9.50
C GLY A 59 -12.45 8.27 -8.25
N GLU A 60 -12.49 6.94 -8.24
CA GLU A 60 -12.95 6.12 -7.13
C GLU A 60 -11.84 5.78 -6.11
N ILE A 61 -10.60 6.19 -6.37
CA ILE A 61 -9.51 6.12 -5.39
C ILE A 61 -9.72 7.11 -4.25
N PHE A 62 -10.38 8.25 -4.46
CA PHE A 62 -10.63 9.22 -3.39
C PHE A 62 -11.46 8.65 -2.22
N PRO A 63 -12.57 7.92 -2.43
CA PRO A 63 -13.21 7.17 -1.36
C PRO A 63 -12.30 6.15 -0.66
N VAL A 64 -11.37 5.53 -1.38
CA VAL A 64 -10.38 4.63 -0.77
C VAL A 64 -9.40 5.40 0.11
N LEU A 65 -8.95 6.58 -0.30
CA LEU A 65 -8.10 7.48 0.48
C LEU A 65 -8.79 8.03 1.74
N CYS A 66 -10.12 7.97 1.83
CA CYS A 66 -10.87 8.34 3.03
C CYS A 66 -10.92 7.25 4.10
N ARG A 67 -10.46 6.01 3.81
CA ARG A 67 -10.45 4.91 4.78
C ARG A 67 -9.43 5.15 5.91
N GLU A 68 -9.58 4.39 7.00
CA GLU A 68 -8.62 4.40 8.09
C GLU A 68 -7.33 3.67 7.70
N TYR A 69 -6.19 4.39 7.76
CA TYR A 69 -4.83 3.85 7.60
C TYR A 69 -3.83 4.79 8.28
N GLN A 70 -2.62 4.34 8.60
CA GLN A 70 -1.54 5.18 9.17
C GLN A 70 -0.49 5.55 8.14
N HIS A 71 -0.29 4.73 7.13
CA HIS A 71 0.74 4.90 6.12
C HIS A 71 0.13 4.84 4.72
N LEU A 72 0.57 5.74 3.84
CA LEU A 72 0.22 5.74 2.42
C LEU A 72 1.49 5.56 1.59
N ALA A 73 1.47 4.56 0.72
CA ALA A 73 2.50 4.31 -0.27
C ALA A 73 1.91 4.43 -1.68
N ILE A 74 2.52 5.23 -2.54
CA ILE A 74 2.06 5.38 -3.92
C ILE A 74 3.22 5.01 -4.85
N GLU A 75 2.99 4.09 -5.81
CA GLU A 75 3.98 3.80 -6.83
C GLU A 75 4.23 5.06 -7.66
N MET A 76 5.50 5.35 -7.89
CA MET A 76 5.94 6.48 -8.70
C MET A 76 6.59 5.99 -9.97
N VAL A 77 6.13 6.49 -11.10
CA VAL A 77 6.77 6.26 -12.39
C VAL A 77 8.16 6.89 -12.43
N ALA A 78 9.09 6.23 -13.12
CA ALA A 78 10.43 6.74 -13.31
C ALA A 78 10.80 6.67 -14.79
N GLY A 79 11.42 7.73 -15.31
CA GLY A 79 11.99 7.74 -16.64
C GLY A 79 13.17 6.76 -16.72
N MET A 80 13.16 5.90 -17.73
CA MET A 80 14.23 4.92 -18.00
C MET A 80 15.14 5.35 -19.14
N GLY A 81 15.17 6.66 -19.45
CA GLY A 81 15.95 7.20 -20.56
C GLY A 81 15.31 7.00 -21.94
N MET A 82 14.12 6.43 -22.01
CA MET A 82 13.33 6.27 -23.24
C MET A 82 12.23 7.33 -23.33
N PRO A 83 11.76 7.70 -24.54
CA PRO A 83 10.56 8.52 -24.69
C PRO A 83 9.37 7.92 -23.94
N VAL A 84 8.61 8.74 -23.27
CA VAL A 84 7.40 8.34 -22.54
C VAL A 84 6.16 8.76 -23.33
N GLY A 85 5.16 7.90 -23.37
CA GLY A 85 3.88 8.17 -24.00
C GLY A 85 2.95 9.01 -23.11
N GLN A 86 1.83 9.46 -23.69
CA GLN A 86 0.81 10.25 -23.00
C GLN A 86 0.31 9.56 -21.72
N GLU A 87 0.19 8.23 -21.74
CA GLU A 87 -0.27 7.44 -20.59
C GLU A 87 0.58 7.65 -19.33
N VAL A 88 1.89 7.88 -19.49
CA VAL A 88 2.79 8.16 -18.36
C VAL A 88 2.50 9.54 -17.77
N PHE A 89 2.24 10.55 -18.60
CA PHE A 89 1.86 11.89 -18.14
C PHE A 89 0.50 11.86 -17.41
N ASP A 90 -0.47 11.14 -17.96
CA ASP A 90 -1.78 10.97 -17.33
C ASP A 90 -1.66 10.25 -15.98
N THR A 91 -0.80 9.23 -15.89
CA THR A 91 -0.49 8.56 -14.63
C THR A 91 0.16 9.51 -13.63
N CYS A 92 1.15 10.33 -14.05
CA CYS A 92 1.76 11.34 -13.18
C CYS A 92 0.75 12.36 -12.65
N PHE A 93 -0.20 12.77 -13.51
CA PHE A 93 -1.29 13.67 -13.12
C PHE A 93 -2.14 13.06 -11.99
N TRP A 94 -2.51 11.78 -12.10
CA TRP A 94 -3.26 11.09 -11.05
C TRP A 94 -2.46 10.87 -9.77
N ILE A 95 -1.17 10.53 -9.88
CA ILE A 95 -0.27 10.44 -8.71
C ILE A 95 -0.27 11.77 -7.94
N GLY A 96 -0.14 12.91 -8.66
CA GLY A 96 -0.17 14.24 -8.05
C GLY A 96 -1.47 14.52 -7.33
N ARG A 97 -2.62 14.17 -7.93
CA ARG A 97 -3.94 14.36 -7.32
C ARG A 97 -4.12 13.50 -6.06
N PHE A 98 -3.71 12.24 -6.08
CA PHE A 98 -3.81 11.36 -4.90
C PHE A 98 -2.91 11.86 -3.76
N TRP A 99 -1.70 12.30 -4.11
CA TRP A 99 -0.76 12.87 -3.16
C TRP A 99 -1.32 14.12 -2.50
N GLU A 100 -1.74 15.10 -3.29
CA GLU A 100 -2.32 16.36 -2.82
C GLU A 100 -3.55 16.13 -1.94
N TYR A 101 -4.45 15.25 -2.37
CA TYR A 101 -5.62 14.90 -1.57
C TYR A 101 -5.22 14.34 -0.20
N ALA A 102 -4.24 13.43 -0.17
CA ALA A 102 -3.80 12.84 1.08
C ALA A 102 -3.11 13.87 1.99
N GLU A 103 -2.28 14.78 1.47
CA GLU A 103 -1.65 15.85 2.26
C GLU A 103 -2.68 16.81 2.86
N LEU A 104 -3.71 17.16 2.12
CA LEU A 104 -4.75 18.09 2.58
C LEU A 104 -5.66 17.49 3.65
N TYR A 105 -6.10 16.25 3.45
CA TYR A 105 -7.16 15.64 4.26
C TYR A 105 -6.65 14.61 5.27
N ARG A 106 -5.37 14.22 5.21
CA ARG A 106 -4.76 13.20 6.08
C ARG A 106 -3.52 13.70 6.79
N LYS A 107 -3.66 14.83 7.50
CA LYS A 107 -2.56 15.42 8.27
C LYS A 107 -2.02 14.45 9.32
N GLY A 108 -0.69 14.31 9.37
CA GLY A 108 0.00 13.42 10.32
C GLY A 108 0.23 11.99 9.82
N TYR A 109 -0.28 11.63 8.64
CA TYR A 109 0.03 10.34 8.02
C TYR A 109 1.39 10.37 7.32
N GLN A 110 2.05 9.19 7.28
CA GLN A 110 3.30 9.04 6.55
C GLN A 110 2.98 8.71 5.09
N ILE A 111 3.31 9.60 4.18
CA ILE A 111 3.11 9.42 2.73
C ILE A 111 4.48 9.23 2.07
N GLN A 112 4.64 8.18 1.27
CA GLN A 112 5.90 7.89 0.57
C GLN A 112 5.68 7.44 -0.86
N LYS A 113 6.61 7.85 -1.74
CA LYS A 113 6.72 7.36 -3.11
C LYS A 113 7.57 6.10 -3.12
N ILE A 114 7.10 5.07 -3.79
CA ILE A 114 7.83 3.81 -4.00
C ILE A 114 8.12 3.69 -5.50
N PHE A 115 9.34 3.41 -5.85
CA PHE A 115 9.73 3.23 -7.24
C PHE A 115 9.76 1.75 -7.60
N ARG A 116 9.38 1.40 -8.82
CA ARG A 116 9.41 0.03 -9.33
C ARG A 116 10.76 -0.66 -9.18
N ARG A 117 11.85 0.12 -9.26
CA ARG A 117 13.21 -0.40 -9.01
C ARG A 117 13.37 -0.88 -7.57
N ASP A 118 12.83 -0.13 -6.60
CA ASP A 118 12.90 -0.50 -5.19
C ASP A 118 12.14 -1.80 -4.95
N GLU A 119 10.93 -1.94 -5.51
CA GLU A 119 10.16 -3.19 -5.41
C GLU A 119 10.97 -4.41 -5.89
N LYS A 120 11.59 -4.28 -7.08
CA LYS A 120 12.41 -5.36 -7.64
C LYS A 120 13.60 -5.71 -6.75
N LEU A 121 14.25 -4.72 -6.15
CA LEU A 121 15.38 -4.93 -5.25
C LEU A 121 14.93 -5.54 -3.91
N TYR A 122 13.90 -4.99 -3.27
CA TYR A 122 13.44 -5.47 -1.96
C TYR A 122 12.80 -6.86 -2.03
N LEU A 123 12.04 -7.16 -3.08
CA LEU A 123 11.33 -8.44 -3.22
C LEU A 123 12.15 -9.53 -3.91
N CYS A 124 13.02 -9.16 -4.86
CA CYS A 124 13.72 -10.13 -5.71
C CYS A 124 15.23 -10.04 -5.65
N GLY A 125 15.81 -9.08 -4.92
CA GLY A 125 17.25 -8.86 -4.80
C GLY A 125 17.93 -8.35 -6.08
N ARG A 126 17.18 -8.04 -7.15
CA ARG A 126 17.74 -7.62 -8.44
C ARG A 126 16.82 -6.68 -9.21
N ALA A 127 17.36 -5.60 -9.76
CA ALA A 127 16.60 -4.61 -10.53
C ALA A 127 16.06 -5.14 -11.88
N SER A 128 16.62 -6.23 -12.43
CA SER A 128 16.17 -6.87 -13.67
C SER A 128 14.98 -7.82 -13.50
N ALA A 129 14.44 -7.97 -12.28
CA ALA A 129 13.30 -8.84 -12.04
C ALA A 129 12.09 -8.43 -12.87
N LYS A 130 11.33 -9.45 -13.33
CA LYS A 130 10.06 -9.27 -14.05
C LYS A 130 8.89 -9.32 -13.06
N ASP A 131 7.72 -8.86 -13.47
CA ASP A 131 6.51 -8.85 -12.62
C ASP A 131 6.12 -10.26 -12.12
N ALA A 132 6.36 -11.27 -12.93
CA ALA A 132 6.17 -12.66 -12.52
C ALA A 132 7.09 -13.05 -11.34
N ASN A 133 8.32 -12.53 -11.28
CA ASN A 133 9.24 -12.77 -10.16
C ASN A 133 8.76 -12.05 -8.90
N ILE A 134 8.28 -10.81 -9.03
CA ILE A 134 7.71 -10.04 -7.91
C ILE A 134 6.50 -10.79 -7.34
N ARG A 135 5.57 -11.21 -8.20
CA ARG A 135 4.40 -11.99 -7.77
C ARG A 135 4.81 -13.29 -7.07
N GLN A 136 5.78 -14.02 -7.62
CA GLN A 136 6.26 -15.25 -7.00
C GLN A 136 6.87 -14.98 -5.62
N ALA A 137 7.70 -13.95 -5.48
CA ALA A 137 8.28 -13.56 -4.20
C ALA A 137 7.21 -13.21 -3.14
N LEU A 138 6.13 -12.55 -3.55
CA LEU A 138 5.00 -12.28 -2.67
C LEU A 138 4.30 -13.57 -2.22
N VAL A 139 4.07 -14.51 -3.15
CA VAL A 139 3.45 -15.80 -2.85
C VAL A 139 4.33 -16.62 -1.92
N ASP A 140 5.63 -16.72 -2.20
CA ASP A 140 6.58 -17.46 -1.37
C ASP A 140 6.64 -16.91 0.07
N ARG A 141 6.45 -15.60 0.24
CA ARG A 141 6.48 -14.95 1.55
C ARG A 141 5.20 -15.09 2.36
N TYR A 142 4.02 -14.99 1.73
CA TYR A 142 2.74 -14.90 2.44
C TYR A 142 1.82 -16.11 2.24
N ALA A 143 2.09 -16.95 1.25
CA ALA A 143 1.30 -18.14 0.94
C ALA A 143 2.18 -19.30 0.43
N PRO A 144 3.30 -19.64 1.13
CA PRO A 144 4.24 -20.64 0.65
C PRO A 144 3.55 -22.00 0.45
N GLY A 145 3.79 -22.62 -0.71
CA GLY A 145 3.24 -23.94 -1.05
C GLY A 145 1.73 -23.99 -1.29
N GLN A 146 1.02 -22.85 -1.20
CA GLN A 146 -0.42 -22.83 -1.43
C GLN A 146 -0.75 -22.84 -2.94
N PRO A 147 -1.74 -23.63 -3.38
CA PRO A 147 -2.17 -23.64 -4.77
C PRO A 147 -2.81 -22.32 -5.19
N ASN A 148 -2.92 -22.10 -6.49
CA ASN A 148 -3.56 -20.93 -7.09
C ASN A 148 -3.03 -19.59 -6.50
N PHE A 149 -1.70 -19.49 -6.34
CA PHE A 149 -1.02 -18.29 -5.79
C PHE A 149 -1.54 -17.89 -4.39
N GLY A 150 -2.01 -18.82 -3.59
CA GLY A 150 -2.52 -18.54 -2.26
C GLY A 150 -3.86 -17.78 -2.23
N LYS A 151 -4.62 -17.78 -3.32
CA LYS A 151 -5.95 -17.13 -3.35
C LYS A 151 -7.01 -17.88 -2.56
N GLY A 152 -6.89 -19.20 -2.48
CA GLY A 152 -7.92 -20.01 -1.85
C GLY A 152 -9.23 -20.02 -2.65
N THR A 153 -10.35 -20.18 -1.95
CA THR A 153 -11.71 -20.22 -2.52
C THR A 153 -12.62 -19.26 -1.76
N LYS A 154 -13.84 -19.02 -2.29
CA LYS A 154 -14.84 -18.19 -1.60
C LYS A 154 -15.21 -18.75 -0.21
N LYS A 155 -15.20 -20.08 -0.03
CA LYS A 155 -15.49 -20.73 1.27
C LYS A 155 -14.29 -20.66 2.21
N ASN A 156 -13.07 -20.78 1.68
CA ASN A 156 -11.82 -20.73 2.42
C ASN A 156 -10.87 -19.74 1.73
N PRO A 157 -11.04 -18.43 1.95
CA PRO A 157 -10.21 -17.40 1.32
C PRO A 157 -8.78 -17.49 1.85
N GLY A 158 -7.81 -17.54 0.92
CA GLY A 158 -6.40 -17.47 1.24
C GLY A 158 -5.93 -16.01 1.39
N PHE A 159 -4.64 -15.84 1.67
CA PHE A 159 -4.05 -14.50 1.88
C PHE A 159 -4.25 -13.58 0.67
N PHE A 160 -4.16 -14.11 -0.54
CA PHE A 160 -4.33 -13.38 -1.80
C PHE A 160 -5.72 -13.55 -2.42
N TYR A 161 -6.75 -13.81 -1.60
CA TYR A 161 -8.11 -13.90 -2.11
C TYR A 161 -8.54 -12.60 -2.80
N GLY A 162 -9.11 -12.71 -4.00
CA GLY A 162 -9.54 -11.56 -4.80
C GLY A 162 -8.45 -10.87 -5.62
N PHE A 163 -7.18 -11.24 -5.49
CA PHE A 163 -6.10 -10.60 -6.24
C PHE A 163 -6.16 -10.90 -7.75
N ALA A 164 -6.04 -9.85 -8.56
CA ALA A 164 -5.92 -9.89 -10.02
C ALA A 164 -5.03 -8.74 -10.49
N ALA A 165 -4.46 -8.86 -11.68
CA ALA A 165 -3.74 -7.79 -12.40
C ALA A 165 -2.93 -6.83 -11.47
N ASP A 166 -3.25 -5.55 -11.52
CA ASP A 166 -2.52 -4.44 -10.84
C ASP A 166 -2.59 -4.50 -9.30
N MET A 167 -3.48 -5.32 -8.74
CA MET A 167 -3.51 -5.54 -7.29
C MET A 167 -2.22 -6.19 -6.76
N TRP A 168 -1.52 -6.98 -7.60
CA TRP A 168 -0.21 -7.52 -7.26
C TRP A 168 0.87 -6.44 -7.22
N ALA A 169 0.78 -5.43 -8.11
CA ALA A 169 1.67 -4.28 -8.09
C ALA A 169 1.42 -3.44 -6.83
N ALA A 170 0.17 -3.12 -6.50
CA ALA A 170 -0.16 -2.43 -5.25
C ALA A 170 0.33 -3.20 -4.01
N MET A 171 0.28 -4.55 -4.01
CA MET A 171 0.84 -5.34 -2.91
C MET A 171 2.37 -5.25 -2.85
N ALA A 172 3.05 -5.22 -3.99
CA ALA A 172 4.51 -5.03 -4.04
C ALA A 172 4.90 -3.66 -3.46
N VAL A 173 4.15 -2.61 -3.77
CA VAL A 173 4.31 -1.28 -3.16
C VAL A 173 4.16 -1.35 -1.65
N ALA A 174 3.11 -2.01 -1.14
CA ALA A 174 2.85 -2.15 0.31
C ALA A 174 4.00 -2.87 1.03
N VAL A 175 4.46 -3.99 0.47
CA VAL A 175 5.55 -4.80 1.07
C VAL A 175 6.88 -4.06 1.02
N THR A 176 7.17 -3.38 -0.08
CA THR A 176 8.39 -2.57 -0.20
C THR A 176 8.40 -1.42 0.80
N TYR A 177 7.26 -0.72 0.93
CA TYR A 177 7.10 0.30 1.96
C TYR A 177 7.33 -0.28 3.36
N PHE A 178 6.70 -1.39 3.68
CA PHE A 178 6.81 -2.06 4.96
C PHE A 178 8.25 -2.44 5.28
N ASP A 179 8.96 -3.08 4.36
CA ASP A 179 10.34 -3.48 4.57
C ASP A 179 11.29 -2.29 4.71
N LYS A 180 11.11 -1.25 3.88
CA LYS A 180 12.00 -0.07 3.85
C LYS A 180 11.77 0.86 5.04
N TYR A 181 10.51 1.17 5.37
CA TYR A 181 10.19 2.24 6.32
C TYR A 181 9.70 1.75 7.69
N ILE A 182 9.04 0.60 7.77
CA ILE A 182 8.58 0.04 9.05
C ILE A 182 9.65 -0.87 9.65
N ARG A 183 10.22 -1.78 8.86
CA ARG A 183 11.30 -2.68 9.32
C ARG A 183 12.69 -2.05 9.26
N GLY A 184 12.86 -0.99 8.48
CA GLY A 184 14.14 -0.31 8.33
C GLY A 184 15.20 -1.14 7.59
N ILE A 185 14.80 -2.06 6.72
CA ILE A 185 15.75 -2.85 5.92
C ILE A 185 16.45 -1.92 4.93
N LYS A 186 17.77 -1.94 4.95
CA LYS A 186 18.64 -1.23 3.97
C LYS A 186 19.18 -2.24 2.99
N LEU A 187 19.18 -1.91 1.69
CA LEU A 187 19.77 -2.69 0.60
C LEU A 187 21.10 -2.09 0.16
#